data_13c47978be78b8fd1ad17d97c85450d1
#
_entry.id   13c47978be78b8fd1ad17d97c85450d1
#
_cell.length_a   1.000
_cell.length_b   1.000
_cell.length_c   1.000
_cell.angle_alpha   90.00
_cell.angle_beta   90.00
_cell.angle_gamma   90.00
#
_symmetry.space_group_name_H-M   'P 1'
#
loop_
_entity.id
_entity.type
_entity.pdbx_description
1 polymer ?
#
loop_
_entity_poly.entity_id
_entity_poly.type
_entity_poly.pdbx_seq_one_letter_code
_entity_poly.pdbx_strand_id
1 'polypeptide(L)'
;AAVEMKGHPLISVVLGAENPTDSQGNVQRMQFSESDRLLDWASDNFSAATLLDAETYLQEIPVRFSAATSHVVLRPAQSVRALIPGTYDDTRLELRLRLNSEVASAPISAGDILGTVTVIYAGQEYGTIDMVAVSDVSFSPFMAFVTSVNTVLGNIFVRLLLLAALVLLGIGFLRRYRERT
;
A
#
# COMPACT_ATOMS: atom_id res chain seq x y z
N ALA A 1 -35.55 -3.66 9.64
CA ALA A 1 -35.63 -3.76 8.17
C ALA A 1 -34.23 -3.83 7.59
N ALA A 2 -34.09 -4.30 6.35
CA ALA A 2 -32.82 -4.31 5.63
C ALA A 2 -33.08 -3.86 4.19
N VAL A 3 -32.15 -3.06 3.67
CA VAL A 3 -32.17 -2.57 2.28
C VAL A 3 -30.72 -2.53 1.76
N GLU A 4 -30.54 -2.70 0.46
CA GLU A 4 -29.27 -2.48 -0.19
C GLU A 4 -29.24 -1.10 -0.84
N MET A 5 -28.25 -0.28 -0.44
CA MET A 5 -28.03 1.06 -1.00
C MET A 5 -26.70 1.07 -1.78
N LYS A 6 -26.78 1.12 -3.11
CA LYS A 6 -25.63 1.20 -4.02
C LYS A 6 -24.53 0.15 -3.71
N GLY A 7 -24.94 -1.10 -3.46
CA GLY A 7 -24.03 -2.20 -3.15
C GLY A 7 -23.60 -2.30 -1.68
N HIS A 8 -24.17 -1.49 -0.79
CA HIS A 8 -23.96 -1.57 0.66
C HIS A 8 -25.25 -1.96 1.38
N PRO A 9 -25.23 -3.04 2.19
CA PRO A 9 -26.40 -3.42 2.99
C PRO A 9 -26.58 -2.44 4.15
N LEU A 10 -27.80 -1.89 4.28
CA LEU A 10 -28.23 -1.10 5.43
C LEU A 10 -29.22 -1.93 6.25
N ILE A 11 -29.06 -1.91 7.56
CA ILE A 11 -29.94 -2.58 8.49
C ILE A 11 -30.48 -1.55 9.48
N SER A 12 -31.82 -1.39 9.55
CA SER A 12 -32.47 -0.60 10.58
C SER A 12 -33.05 -1.50 11.65
N VAL A 13 -32.87 -1.12 12.92
CA VAL A 13 -33.46 -1.80 14.09
C VAL A 13 -34.24 -0.78 14.89
N VAL A 14 -35.55 -0.94 14.93
CA VAL A 14 -36.46 -0.08 15.69
C VAL A 14 -37.01 -0.86 16.85
N LEU A 15 -36.79 -0.36 18.07
CA LEU A 15 -37.26 -0.95 19.33
C LEU A 15 -38.17 0.06 20.04
N GLY A 16 -39.21 -0.43 20.71
CA GLY A 16 -40.10 0.39 21.53
C GLY A 16 -41.04 1.30 20.74
N ALA A 17 -41.25 1.04 19.45
CA ALA A 17 -42.23 1.82 18.68
C ALA A 17 -43.64 1.54 19.22
N GLU A 18 -44.39 2.61 19.48
CA GLU A 18 -45.79 2.48 19.85
C GLU A 18 -46.60 1.98 18.64
N ASN A 19 -47.61 1.13 18.90
CA ASN A 19 -48.49 0.59 17.87
C ASN A 19 -49.90 1.15 18.15
N PRO A 20 -50.25 2.38 17.76
CA PRO A 20 -51.56 2.95 17.98
C PRO A 20 -52.63 2.15 17.22
N THR A 21 -53.79 2.09 17.80
CA THR A 21 -54.98 1.50 17.17
C THR A 21 -55.84 2.65 16.60
N ASP A 22 -56.22 2.53 15.33
CA ASP A 22 -57.09 3.53 14.70
C ASP A 22 -58.54 3.45 15.19
N SER A 23 -59.38 4.37 14.77
CA SER A 23 -60.78 4.42 15.12
C SER A 23 -61.61 3.22 14.59
N GLN A 24 -61.03 2.42 13.71
CA GLN A 24 -61.61 1.21 13.11
C GLN A 24 -61.12 -0.07 13.78
N GLY A 25 -60.24 0.04 14.80
CA GLY A 25 -59.65 -1.09 15.52
C GLY A 25 -58.44 -1.73 14.85
N ASN A 26 -57.85 -1.14 13.79
CA ASN A 26 -56.65 -1.62 13.14
C ASN A 26 -55.40 -1.16 13.88
N VAL A 27 -54.47 -2.07 14.16
CA VAL A 27 -53.19 -1.77 14.79
C VAL A 27 -52.20 -1.25 13.72
N GLN A 28 -51.75 -0.01 13.88
CA GLN A 28 -50.71 0.59 13.03
C GLN A 28 -49.33 0.13 13.54
N ARG A 29 -48.61 -0.61 12.72
CA ARG A 29 -47.26 -1.10 13.06
C ARG A 29 -46.18 -0.05 12.76
N MET A 30 -46.03 0.89 13.69
CA MET A 30 -45.15 2.06 13.53
C MET A 30 -43.66 1.69 13.35
N GLN A 31 -43.25 0.51 13.81
CA GLN A 31 -41.88 0.03 13.61
C GLN A 31 -41.48 -0.06 12.12
N PHE A 32 -42.39 -0.29 11.20
CA PHE A 32 -42.10 -0.30 9.76
C PHE A 32 -41.93 1.10 9.23
N SER A 33 -42.85 2.02 9.56
CA SER A 33 -42.78 3.42 9.14
C SER A 33 -41.52 4.10 9.68
N GLU A 34 -41.13 3.82 10.93
CA GLU A 34 -39.90 4.36 11.51
C GLU A 34 -38.65 3.75 10.89
N SER A 35 -38.68 2.46 10.51
CA SER A 35 -37.59 1.84 9.76
C SER A 35 -37.42 2.46 8.39
N ASP A 36 -38.50 2.70 7.65
CA ASP A 36 -38.47 3.33 6.33
C ASP A 36 -37.92 4.76 6.45
N ARG A 37 -38.39 5.54 7.44
CA ARG A 37 -37.89 6.89 7.69
C ARG A 37 -36.40 6.92 8.01
N LEU A 38 -35.88 5.95 8.77
CA LEU A 38 -34.45 5.84 9.05
C LEU A 38 -33.63 5.48 7.82
N LEU A 39 -34.14 4.60 6.96
CA LEU A 39 -33.48 4.20 5.73
C LEU A 39 -33.50 5.32 4.70
N ASP A 40 -34.60 6.07 4.57
CA ASP A 40 -34.70 7.26 3.73
C ASP A 40 -33.68 8.33 4.19
N TRP A 41 -33.67 8.60 5.51
CA TRP A 41 -32.68 9.53 6.08
C TRP A 41 -31.24 9.07 5.78
N ALA A 42 -30.93 7.80 5.91
CA ALA A 42 -29.60 7.27 5.59
C ALA A 42 -29.26 7.45 4.10
N SER A 43 -30.25 7.23 3.21
CA SER A 43 -30.09 7.43 1.76
C SER A 43 -29.81 8.88 1.39
N ASP A 44 -30.41 9.82 2.11
CA ASP A 44 -30.25 11.26 1.86
C ASP A 44 -28.94 11.81 2.44
N ASN A 45 -28.44 11.21 3.52
CA ASN A 45 -27.29 11.74 4.27
C ASN A 45 -25.98 10.98 4.03
N PHE A 46 -26.02 9.82 3.38
CA PHE A 46 -24.82 9.04 3.07
C PHE A 46 -24.72 8.74 1.58
N SER A 47 -23.49 8.73 1.09
CA SER A 47 -23.17 8.30 -0.28
C SER A 47 -22.17 7.15 -0.27
N ALA A 48 -22.36 6.19 -1.20
CA ALA A 48 -21.37 5.16 -1.46
C ALA A 48 -20.26 5.74 -2.34
N ALA A 49 -19.01 5.66 -1.86
CA ALA A 49 -17.85 6.15 -2.57
C ALA A 49 -16.75 5.08 -2.65
N THR A 50 -16.01 5.06 -3.74
CA THR A 50 -14.75 4.35 -3.84
C THR A 50 -13.66 5.30 -3.37
N LEU A 51 -13.11 5.02 -2.17
CA LEU A 51 -12.06 5.84 -1.57
C LEU A 51 -10.69 5.54 -2.16
N LEU A 52 -10.46 4.29 -2.56
CA LEU A 52 -9.22 3.86 -3.20
C LEU A 52 -9.56 2.77 -4.22
N ASP A 53 -9.09 2.93 -5.44
CA ASP A 53 -9.26 1.91 -6.48
C ASP A 53 -8.04 1.00 -6.56
N ALA A 54 -8.26 -0.31 -6.77
CA ALA A 54 -7.19 -1.30 -6.90
C ALA A 54 -6.25 -1.06 -8.08
N GLU A 55 -6.70 -0.34 -9.11
CA GLU A 55 -5.87 -0.01 -10.28
C GLU A 55 -5.10 1.31 -10.11
N THR A 56 -5.23 1.98 -8.96
CA THR A 56 -4.49 3.23 -8.68
C THR A 56 -3.01 2.93 -8.43
N TYR A 57 -2.13 3.54 -9.20
CA TYR A 57 -0.69 3.51 -8.92
C TYR A 57 -0.38 4.43 -7.74
N LEU A 58 0.20 3.86 -6.67
CA LEU A 58 0.43 4.59 -5.44
C LEU A 58 1.86 5.13 -5.35
N GLN A 59 2.85 4.28 -5.61
CA GLN A 59 4.25 4.63 -5.44
C GLN A 59 5.14 3.72 -6.27
N GLU A 60 6.32 4.24 -6.65
CA GLU A 60 7.43 3.46 -7.18
C GLU A 60 8.51 3.32 -6.11
N ILE A 61 9.09 2.13 -6.01
CA ILE A 61 10.24 1.88 -5.12
C ILE A 61 11.42 1.34 -5.93
N PRO A 62 12.66 1.73 -5.58
CA PRO A 62 13.85 1.24 -6.26
C PRO A 62 14.06 -0.25 -5.99
N VAL A 63 14.61 -0.96 -6.99
CA VAL A 63 14.91 -2.40 -6.92
C VAL A 63 16.39 -2.65 -7.11
N ARG A 64 16.97 -3.47 -6.23
CA ARG A 64 18.35 -3.97 -6.34
C ARG A 64 18.38 -5.32 -7.05
N PHE A 65 19.52 -5.65 -7.61
CA PHE A 65 19.83 -6.94 -8.23
C PHE A 65 18.97 -7.27 -9.44
N SER A 66 18.42 -6.27 -10.12
CA SER A 66 17.77 -6.43 -11.42
C SER A 66 18.53 -5.67 -12.50
N ALA A 67 18.60 -6.26 -13.70
CA ALA A 67 19.13 -5.61 -14.91
C ALA A 67 18.01 -5.10 -15.82
N ALA A 68 16.78 -5.60 -15.66
CA ALA A 68 15.63 -5.29 -16.49
C ALA A 68 14.98 -3.95 -16.12
N THR A 69 14.86 -3.68 -14.81
CA THR A 69 14.28 -2.45 -14.30
C THR A 69 14.95 -2.04 -12.99
N SER A 70 14.99 -0.74 -12.73
CA SER A 70 15.53 -0.16 -11.50
C SER A 70 14.44 0.18 -10.47
N HIS A 71 13.16 0.09 -10.85
CA HIS A 71 12.02 0.42 -10.00
C HIS A 71 10.88 -0.57 -10.21
N VAL A 72 10.04 -0.73 -9.20
CA VAL A 72 8.77 -1.47 -9.28
C VAL A 72 7.63 -0.56 -8.80
N VAL A 73 6.52 -0.59 -9.55
CA VAL A 73 5.31 0.16 -9.23
C VAL A 73 4.44 -0.63 -8.26
N LEU A 74 3.89 0.05 -7.28
CA LEU A 74 2.97 -0.52 -6.28
C LEU A 74 1.55 -0.03 -6.51
N ARG A 75 0.59 -0.94 -6.33
CA ARG A 75 -0.84 -0.66 -6.33
C ARG A 75 -1.52 -1.30 -5.12
N PRO A 76 -2.73 -0.88 -4.73
CA PRO A 76 -3.49 -1.57 -3.71
C PRO A 76 -3.85 -3.00 -4.16
N ALA A 77 -3.87 -3.94 -3.23
CA ALA A 77 -4.30 -5.32 -3.52
C ALA A 77 -5.81 -5.41 -3.81
N GLN A 78 -6.59 -4.46 -3.30
CA GLN A 78 -8.05 -4.38 -3.49
C GLN A 78 -8.54 -2.94 -3.36
N SER A 79 -9.73 -2.67 -3.94
CA SER A 79 -10.40 -1.37 -3.80
C SER A 79 -11.03 -1.21 -2.41
N VAL A 80 -11.04 0.04 -1.90
CA VAL A 80 -11.77 0.42 -0.67
C VAL A 80 -13.02 1.19 -1.06
N ARG A 81 -14.17 0.62 -0.74
CA ARG A 81 -15.48 1.25 -0.89
C ARG A 81 -16.11 1.47 0.47
N ALA A 82 -16.72 2.62 0.68
CA ALA A 82 -17.33 2.96 1.96
C ALA A 82 -18.59 3.80 1.77
N LEU A 83 -19.46 3.76 2.78
CA LEU A 83 -20.50 4.75 2.96
C LEU A 83 -19.91 5.92 3.73
N ILE A 84 -19.99 7.10 3.14
CA ILE A 84 -19.45 8.34 3.71
C ILE A 84 -20.58 9.32 3.97
N PRO A 85 -20.49 10.15 5.02
CA PRO A 85 -21.45 11.21 5.25
C PRO A 85 -21.40 12.27 4.15
N GLY A 86 -22.55 12.63 3.60
CA GLY A 86 -22.69 13.64 2.56
C GLY A 86 -22.17 13.19 1.19
N THR A 87 -21.63 14.15 0.43
CA THR A 87 -21.04 13.92 -0.90
C THR A 87 -19.54 13.71 -0.78
N TYR A 88 -18.99 12.86 -1.64
CA TYR A 88 -17.55 12.62 -1.70
C TYR A 88 -16.77 13.88 -2.11
N ASP A 89 -15.69 14.13 -1.38
CA ASP A 89 -14.77 15.25 -1.61
C ASP A 89 -13.35 14.70 -1.49
N ASP A 90 -12.61 14.67 -2.59
CA ASP A 90 -11.25 14.13 -2.70
C ASP A 90 -10.24 14.88 -1.81
N THR A 91 -10.49 16.15 -1.50
CA THR A 91 -9.64 16.95 -0.61
C THR A 91 -9.62 16.44 0.83
N ARG A 92 -10.58 15.61 1.21
CA ARG A 92 -10.70 15.00 2.54
C ARG A 92 -10.12 13.60 2.62
N LEU A 93 -9.62 13.07 1.50
CA LEU A 93 -8.96 11.77 1.43
C LEU A 93 -7.49 11.91 1.78
N GLU A 94 -7.02 11.11 2.74
CA GLU A 94 -5.61 10.98 3.13
C GLU A 94 -5.20 9.52 2.97
N LEU A 95 -4.10 9.28 2.26
CA LEU A 95 -3.49 7.97 2.10
C LEU A 95 -2.17 7.95 2.86
N ARG A 96 -2.05 7.07 3.85
CA ARG A 96 -0.80 6.86 4.57
C ARG A 96 -0.14 5.58 4.10
N LEU A 97 0.96 5.74 3.37
CA LEU A 97 1.72 4.63 2.83
C LEU A 97 2.82 4.22 3.82
N ARG A 98 2.95 2.92 4.03
CA ARG A 98 4.03 2.33 4.83
C ARG A 98 4.68 1.21 4.03
N LEU A 99 5.93 1.42 3.63
CA LEU A 99 6.72 0.44 2.91
C LEU A 99 7.36 -0.56 3.87
N ASN A 100 7.50 -1.81 3.45
CA ASN A 100 8.27 -2.84 4.17
C ASN A 100 9.77 -2.55 4.11
N SER A 101 10.23 -1.92 2.99
CA SER A 101 11.60 -1.46 2.79
C SER A 101 11.60 -0.30 1.80
N GLU A 102 12.51 0.65 1.98
CA GLU A 102 12.71 1.75 1.02
C GLU A 102 13.27 1.26 -0.33
N VAL A 103 13.92 0.10 -0.34
CA VAL A 103 14.49 -0.52 -1.53
C VAL A 103 14.12 -2.00 -1.54
N ALA A 104 13.47 -2.46 -2.58
CA ALA A 104 13.17 -3.87 -2.77
C ALA A 104 14.36 -4.62 -3.39
N SER A 105 14.40 -5.93 -3.23
CA SER A 105 15.42 -6.79 -3.81
C SER A 105 14.80 -7.81 -4.76
N ALA A 106 15.29 -7.87 -5.98
CA ALA A 106 14.86 -8.91 -6.92
C ALA A 106 15.31 -10.31 -6.43
N PRO A 107 14.56 -11.41 -6.75
CA PRO A 107 13.39 -11.41 -7.61
C PRO A 107 12.13 -10.88 -6.88
N ILE A 108 11.20 -10.27 -7.63
CA ILE A 108 9.90 -9.84 -7.17
C ILE A 108 8.87 -10.39 -8.16
N SER A 109 7.79 -10.95 -7.65
CA SER A 109 6.67 -11.41 -8.48
C SER A 109 5.52 -10.42 -8.44
N ALA A 110 4.79 -10.30 -9.54
CA ALA A 110 3.55 -9.53 -9.55
C ALA A 110 2.61 -10.07 -8.47
N GLY A 111 2.10 -9.18 -7.60
CA GLY A 111 1.29 -9.55 -6.43
C GLY A 111 2.08 -9.69 -5.12
N ASP A 112 3.42 -9.62 -5.13
CA ASP A 112 4.21 -9.61 -3.89
C ASP A 112 3.88 -8.36 -3.04
N ILE A 113 3.68 -8.57 -1.74
CA ILE A 113 3.33 -7.51 -0.78
C ILE A 113 4.60 -6.76 -0.38
N LEU A 114 4.69 -5.49 -0.77
CA LEU A 114 5.85 -4.64 -0.50
C LEU A 114 5.57 -3.50 0.48
N GLY A 115 4.34 -3.39 0.96
CA GLY A 115 3.93 -2.39 1.94
C GLY A 115 2.45 -2.43 2.23
N THR A 116 1.96 -1.41 2.92
CA THR A 116 0.55 -1.20 3.24
C THR A 116 0.15 0.25 3.00
N VAL A 117 -1.12 0.47 2.66
CA VAL A 117 -1.74 1.78 2.58
C VAL A 117 -2.93 1.85 3.53
N THR A 118 -2.95 2.85 4.40
CA THR A 118 -4.10 3.16 5.27
C THR A 118 -4.92 4.25 4.61
N VAL A 119 -6.21 3.99 4.43
CA VAL A 119 -7.16 4.91 3.81
C VAL A 119 -7.90 5.66 4.92
N ILE A 120 -7.76 6.98 4.95
CA ILE A 120 -8.39 7.87 5.92
C ILE A 120 -9.25 8.87 5.14
N TYR A 121 -10.50 9.01 5.51
CA TYR A 121 -11.40 9.99 4.94
C TYR A 121 -12.03 10.85 6.03
N ALA A 122 -11.91 12.16 5.90
CA ALA A 122 -12.42 13.13 6.90
C ALA A 122 -11.93 12.85 8.34
N GLY A 123 -10.71 12.33 8.48
CA GLY A 123 -10.10 11.99 9.78
C GLY A 123 -10.51 10.63 10.34
N GLN A 124 -11.39 9.89 9.66
CA GLN A 124 -11.77 8.51 10.04
C GLN A 124 -11.03 7.49 9.18
N GLU A 125 -10.45 6.46 9.80
CA GLU A 125 -9.81 5.35 9.12
C GLU A 125 -10.87 4.36 8.60
N TYR A 126 -10.78 4.03 7.29
CA TYR A 126 -11.67 3.10 6.61
C TYR A 126 -11.03 1.73 6.35
N GLY A 127 -9.72 1.62 6.57
CA GLY A 127 -9.02 0.35 6.51
C GLY A 127 -7.57 0.49 6.07
N THR A 128 -6.81 -0.57 6.33
CA THR A 128 -5.43 -0.72 5.87
C THR A 128 -5.37 -1.90 4.91
N ILE A 129 -4.77 -1.68 3.73
CA ILE A 129 -4.72 -2.61 2.61
C ILE A 129 -3.28 -2.82 2.19
N ASP A 130 -2.96 -4.05 1.77
CA ASP A 130 -1.65 -4.39 1.25
C ASP A 130 -1.38 -3.65 -0.08
N MET A 131 -0.15 -3.21 -0.25
CA MET A 131 0.37 -2.71 -1.52
C MET A 131 1.18 -3.81 -2.20
N VAL A 132 0.82 -4.12 -3.43
CA VAL A 132 1.42 -5.21 -4.20
C VAL A 132 2.17 -4.70 -5.41
N ALA A 133 3.20 -5.46 -5.81
CA ALA A 133 3.94 -5.22 -7.04
C ALA A 133 3.04 -5.41 -8.28
N VAL A 134 3.10 -4.46 -9.22
CA VAL A 134 2.33 -4.51 -10.47
C VAL A 134 2.92 -5.52 -11.46
N SER A 135 4.25 -5.69 -11.45
CA SER A 135 4.97 -6.50 -12.44
C SER A 135 6.06 -7.35 -11.81
N ASP A 136 6.44 -8.41 -12.54
CA ASP A 136 7.59 -9.23 -12.19
C ASP A 136 8.90 -8.47 -12.40
N VAL A 137 9.85 -8.68 -11.48
CA VAL A 137 11.21 -8.17 -11.59
C VAL A 137 12.18 -9.32 -11.42
N SER A 138 12.90 -9.65 -12.49
CA SER A 138 13.84 -10.76 -12.52
C SER A 138 15.16 -10.44 -11.81
N PHE A 139 15.72 -11.43 -11.12
CA PHE A 139 17.04 -11.35 -10.51
C PHE A 139 18.14 -11.40 -11.55
N SER A 140 19.16 -10.55 -11.40
CA SER A 140 20.37 -10.55 -12.22
C SER A 140 21.59 -10.88 -11.36
N PRO A 141 22.23 -12.05 -11.55
CA PRO A 141 23.46 -12.41 -10.83
C PRO A 141 24.59 -11.41 -11.10
N PHE A 142 24.66 -10.88 -12.31
CA PHE A 142 25.66 -9.86 -12.68
C PHE A 142 25.49 -8.58 -11.86
N MET A 143 24.25 -8.07 -11.74
CA MET A 143 23.99 -6.87 -10.93
C MET A 143 24.21 -7.12 -9.44
N ALA A 144 23.92 -8.32 -8.94
CA ALA A 144 24.24 -8.73 -7.57
C ALA A 144 25.75 -8.71 -7.33
N PHE A 145 26.54 -9.25 -8.27
CA PHE A 145 28.00 -9.21 -8.20
C PHE A 145 28.54 -7.77 -8.22
N VAL A 146 28.12 -6.95 -9.17
CA VAL A 146 28.54 -5.54 -9.28
C VAL A 146 28.20 -4.76 -8.00
N THR A 147 27.01 -4.94 -7.47
CA THR A 147 26.59 -4.27 -6.22
C THR A 147 27.43 -4.73 -5.04
N SER A 148 27.74 -6.03 -4.95
CA SER A 148 28.59 -6.59 -3.88
C SER A 148 30.02 -6.03 -3.98
N VAL A 149 30.61 -6.03 -5.16
CA VAL A 149 31.95 -5.46 -5.42
C VAL A 149 31.98 -3.98 -5.05
N ASN A 150 30.97 -3.21 -5.45
CA ASN A 150 30.90 -1.77 -5.16
C ASN A 150 30.74 -1.51 -3.65
N THR A 151 29.99 -2.35 -2.94
CA THR A 151 29.86 -2.26 -1.48
C THR A 151 31.19 -2.55 -0.77
N VAL A 152 31.91 -3.59 -1.22
CA VAL A 152 33.20 -3.96 -0.66
C VAL A 152 34.26 -2.89 -0.95
N LEU A 153 34.36 -2.43 -2.18
CA LEU A 153 35.27 -1.35 -2.58
C LEU A 153 34.88 0.03 -2.00
N GLY A 154 33.60 0.22 -1.63
CA GLY A 154 33.13 1.41 -0.94
C GLY A 154 33.67 1.54 0.49
N ASN A 155 34.06 0.42 1.11
CA ASN A 155 34.58 0.42 2.47
C ASN A 155 36.00 1.03 2.51
N ILE A 156 36.19 2.05 3.34
CA ILE A 156 37.47 2.77 3.48
C ILE A 156 38.61 1.82 3.90
N PHE A 157 38.33 0.82 4.75
CA PHE A 157 39.35 -0.13 5.21
C PHE A 157 39.83 -1.04 4.06
N VAL A 158 38.92 -1.45 3.17
CA VAL A 158 39.27 -2.25 1.99
C VAL A 158 40.14 -1.44 1.02
N ARG A 159 39.79 -0.17 0.80
CA ARG A 159 40.60 0.73 -0.03
C ARG A 159 42.01 0.91 0.53
N LEU A 160 42.13 1.14 1.84
CA LEU A 160 43.44 1.26 2.50
C LEU A 160 44.25 -0.03 2.41
N LEU A 161 43.61 -1.18 2.59
CA LEU A 161 44.28 -2.48 2.47
C LEU A 161 44.76 -2.74 1.04
N LEU A 162 43.95 -2.43 0.04
CA LEU A 162 44.35 -2.53 -1.38
C LEU A 162 45.52 -1.61 -1.71
N LEU A 163 45.50 -0.36 -1.22
CA LEU A 163 46.62 0.59 -1.39
C LEU A 163 47.88 0.07 -0.73
N ALA A 164 47.81 -0.47 0.50
CA ALA A 164 48.96 -1.05 1.18
C ALA A 164 49.54 -2.26 0.41
N ALA A 165 48.67 -3.14 -0.10
CA ALA A 165 49.07 -4.28 -0.93
C ALA A 165 49.76 -3.85 -2.22
N LEU A 166 49.23 -2.81 -2.89
CA LEU A 166 49.85 -2.23 -4.12
C LEU A 166 51.22 -1.64 -3.84
N VAL A 167 51.40 -0.91 -2.73
CA VAL A 167 52.70 -0.37 -2.31
C VAL A 167 53.68 -1.53 -2.01
N LEU A 168 53.27 -2.55 -1.31
CA LEU A 168 54.16 -3.70 -1.02
C LEU A 168 54.57 -4.43 -2.30
N LEU A 169 53.64 -4.65 -3.24
CA LEU A 169 53.96 -5.23 -4.55
C LEU A 169 54.94 -4.36 -5.35
N GLY A 170 54.74 -3.02 -5.32
CA GLY A 170 55.65 -2.07 -5.95
C GLY A 170 57.07 -2.12 -5.37
N ILE A 171 57.18 -2.20 -4.04
CA ILE A 171 58.48 -2.33 -3.36
C ILE A 171 59.14 -3.70 -3.71
N GLY A 172 58.37 -4.78 -3.73
CA GLY A 172 58.86 -6.08 -4.11
C GLY A 172 59.32 -6.18 -5.55
N PHE A 173 58.63 -5.51 -6.48
CA PHE A 173 59.04 -5.40 -7.88
C PHE A 173 60.33 -4.61 -8.04
N LEU A 174 60.46 -3.45 -7.37
CA LEU A 174 61.67 -2.64 -7.41
C LEU A 174 62.88 -3.36 -6.81
N ARG A 175 62.70 -4.12 -5.73
CA ARG A 175 63.79 -4.94 -5.15
C ARG A 175 64.27 -6.02 -6.15
N ARG A 176 63.33 -6.77 -6.79
CA ARG A 176 63.70 -7.76 -7.81
C ARG A 176 64.36 -7.15 -9.05
N TYR A 177 63.95 -5.98 -9.45
CA TYR A 177 64.58 -5.29 -10.58
C TYR A 177 66.00 -4.84 -10.27
N ARG A 178 66.26 -4.40 -9.01
CA ARG A 178 67.58 -3.96 -8.53
C ARG A 178 68.56 -5.14 -8.33
N GLU A 179 68.09 -6.35 -8.12
CA GLU A 179 68.89 -7.56 -8.00
C GLU A 179 69.27 -8.18 -9.34
N ARG A 180 68.69 -7.72 -10.44
CA ARG A 180 68.96 -8.17 -11.80
C ARG A 180 69.82 -7.23 -12.63
N THR A 181 70.18 -6.07 -12.11
CA THR A 181 71.16 -5.11 -12.68
C THR A 181 72.43 -5.09 -11.83
#